data_12f552e51a2988de49b0e3504f906e82
#
_entry.id   12f552e51a2988de49b0e3504f906e82
#
_cell.length_a   1.000
_cell.length_b   1.000
_cell.length_c   1.000
_cell.angle_alpha   90.00
_cell.angle_beta   90.00
_cell.angle_gamma   90.00
#
_symmetry.space_group_name_H-M   'P 1'
#
loop_
_entity.id
_entity.type
_entity.pdbx_description
1 polymer ?
#
loop_
_entity_poly.entity_id
_entity_poly.type
_entity_poly.pdbx_seq_one_letter_code
_entity_poly.pdbx_strand_id
1 'polypeptide(L)'
;MENLNVYKDLIKRMLTMVDAGVTDSAPAAYRQPSSVYTDPALFAREKATIFKDEPQLVCFSSDLPEKGSYFTFDDLDVPVLLTRDNDGKVHAFLNACTHRAARLKEGCGKTASLSCPYHNWGFDLKGKLRAVWEEKSFGAIDKSLYDLVRLPVEEKYGMIFAGMHPDVKVSVDEILGHMAPVFEMWDLGATRFVDQHEWKLKTNWKLALDTFCEGYHFLALHKKTLGGISIGNTSAFDTFGPEGRNHRLAFPNESIKRLKEIPEAEWGMDIFNDFQLVHFVYPNISLLVSPVSIEFFKLYPGENPGEHRTVFRSYVRSTNDEKGWDGNDPQAHFEFICKVVDEEDWVSANVMKNLNAGMINFSTFGANEPALQNMHKAFLRGIGTTPEEAPLGKVGAVASC
;
A
#
# COMPACT_ATOMS: atom_id res chain seq x y z
N MET A 1 21.36 -6.00 -15.58
CA MET A 1 20.74 -6.80 -16.67
C MET A 1 20.08 -8.10 -16.16
N GLU A 2 20.53 -8.72 -15.07
CA GLU A 2 19.95 -9.97 -14.55
C GLU A 2 18.50 -9.84 -14.06
N ASN A 3 18.10 -8.68 -13.59
CA ASN A 3 16.79 -8.48 -12.98
C ASN A 3 15.63 -8.31 -13.99
N LEU A 4 15.89 -7.97 -15.25
CA LEU A 4 14.85 -7.89 -16.30
C LEU A 4 14.24 -9.25 -16.66
N ASN A 5 14.95 -10.34 -16.41
CA ASN A 5 14.46 -11.69 -16.73
C ASN A 5 13.13 -12.02 -16.02
N VAL A 6 12.89 -11.45 -14.82
CA VAL A 6 11.65 -11.61 -14.07
C VAL A 6 10.43 -11.07 -14.84
N TYR A 7 10.65 -10.10 -15.74
CA TYR A 7 9.56 -9.47 -16.50
C TYR A 7 9.44 -9.95 -17.94
N LYS A 8 10.45 -10.63 -18.50
CA LYS A 8 10.44 -11.09 -19.89
C LYS A 8 9.26 -12.01 -20.19
N ASP A 9 9.00 -12.97 -19.31
CA ASP A 9 7.88 -13.88 -19.48
C ASP A 9 6.52 -13.18 -19.31
N LEU A 10 6.45 -12.20 -18.40
CA LEU A 10 5.27 -11.36 -18.24
C LEU A 10 4.97 -10.57 -19.51
N ILE A 11 6.00 -9.95 -20.12
CA ILE A 11 5.84 -9.17 -21.36
C ILE A 11 5.39 -10.06 -22.51
N LYS A 12 6.00 -11.23 -22.70
CA LYS A 12 5.59 -12.20 -23.72
C LYS A 12 4.14 -12.64 -23.53
N ARG A 13 3.73 -12.87 -22.27
CA ARG A 13 2.35 -13.20 -21.93
C ARG A 13 1.42 -12.06 -22.32
N MET A 14 1.73 -10.81 -21.94
CA MET A 14 0.94 -9.64 -22.31
C MET A 14 0.83 -9.48 -23.83
N LEU A 15 1.91 -9.62 -24.57
CA LEU A 15 1.89 -9.54 -26.04
C LEU A 15 0.96 -10.60 -26.64
N THR A 16 1.02 -11.83 -26.13
CA THR A 16 0.11 -12.91 -26.56
C THR A 16 -1.34 -12.60 -26.25
N MET A 17 -1.60 -12.05 -25.05
CA MET A 17 -2.95 -11.67 -24.63
C MET A 17 -3.53 -10.55 -25.49
N VAL A 18 -2.72 -9.52 -25.80
CA VAL A 18 -3.10 -8.41 -26.69
C VAL A 18 -3.46 -8.91 -28.08
N ASP A 19 -2.65 -9.83 -28.62
CA ASP A 19 -2.93 -10.41 -29.95
C ASP A 19 -4.19 -11.24 -30.00
N ALA A 20 -4.46 -11.99 -28.93
CA ALA A 20 -5.65 -12.84 -28.83
C ALA A 20 -6.90 -12.07 -28.37
N GLY A 21 -6.77 -10.81 -27.92
CA GLY A 21 -7.87 -10.04 -27.35
C GLY A 21 -8.43 -10.66 -26.07
N VAL A 22 -7.56 -11.21 -25.22
CA VAL A 22 -7.94 -11.90 -23.97
C VAL A 22 -7.30 -11.23 -22.75
N THR A 23 -7.80 -11.55 -21.56
CA THR A 23 -7.26 -11.14 -20.25
C THR A 23 -7.13 -12.37 -19.36
N ASP A 24 -6.24 -12.31 -18.38
CA ASP A 24 -6.24 -13.33 -17.32
C ASP A 24 -7.58 -13.31 -16.59
N SER A 25 -8.10 -14.49 -16.25
CA SER A 25 -9.45 -14.62 -15.74
C SER A 25 -9.52 -15.59 -14.57
N ALA A 26 -10.40 -15.28 -13.62
CA ALA A 26 -10.85 -16.22 -12.61
C ALA A 26 -11.71 -17.32 -13.27
N PRO A 27 -11.89 -18.48 -12.61
CA PRO A 27 -12.71 -19.57 -13.16
C PRO A 27 -14.17 -19.20 -13.45
N ALA A 28 -14.71 -18.23 -12.69
CA ALA A 28 -16.08 -17.74 -12.85
C ALA A 28 -16.21 -16.32 -12.27
N ALA A 29 -17.30 -15.63 -12.61
CA ALA A 29 -17.70 -14.44 -11.91
C ALA A 29 -18.05 -14.76 -10.45
N TYR A 30 -17.84 -13.77 -9.55
CA TYR A 30 -18.09 -13.90 -8.12
C TYR A 30 -19.06 -12.81 -7.63
N ARG A 31 -20.05 -13.20 -6.85
CA ARG A 31 -21.01 -12.28 -6.24
C ARG A 31 -20.56 -11.94 -4.83
N GLN A 32 -19.93 -10.78 -4.71
CA GLN A 32 -19.48 -10.23 -3.44
C GLN A 32 -20.67 -9.69 -2.65
N PRO A 33 -20.98 -10.21 -1.44
CA PRO A 33 -22.04 -9.65 -0.61
C PRO A 33 -21.81 -8.18 -0.31
N SER A 34 -22.85 -7.35 -0.44
CA SER A 34 -22.74 -5.89 -0.13
C SER A 34 -22.40 -5.63 1.33
N SER A 35 -22.71 -6.56 2.24
CA SER A 35 -22.34 -6.50 3.66
C SER A 35 -20.84 -6.41 3.89
N VAL A 36 -20.01 -6.87 2.96
CA VAL A 36 -18.54 -6.71 3.04
C VAL A 36 -18.14 -5.24 3.14
N TYR A 37 -18.91 -4.33 2.56
CA TYR A 37 -18.64 -2.90 2.60
C TYR A 37 -19.44 -2.15 3.68
N THR A 38 -20.57 -2.71 4.13
CA THR A 38 -21.56 -1.97 4.95
C THR A 38 -21.73 -2.49 6.37
N ASP A 39 -21.27 -3.72 6.68
CA ASP A 39 -21.45 -4.33 8.00
C ASP A 39 -20.47 -3.73 9.03
N PRO A 40 -20.98 -3.04 10.09
CA PRO A 40 -20.12 -2.49 11.13
C PRO A 40 -19.36 -3.55 11.95
N ALA A 41 -19.93 -4.75 12.13
CA ALA A 41 -19.28 -5.80 12.90
C ALA A 41 -18.09 -6.39 12.13
N LEU A 42 -18.25 -6.59 10.82
CA LEU A 42 -17.16 -7.01 9.93
C LEU A 42 -16.04 -5.96 9.91
N PHE A 43 -16.41 -4.69 9.75
CA PHE A 43 -15.48 -3.56 9.76
C PHE A 43 -14.68 -3.48 11.07
N ALA A 44 -15.33 -3.64 12.22
CA ALA A 44 -14.67 -3.66 13.52
C ALA A 44 -13.66 -4.83 13.64
N ARG A 45 -13.99 -6.01 13.09
CA ARG A 45 -13.07 -7.16 13.02
C ARG A 45 -11.87 -6.86 12.14
N GLU A 46 -12.07 -6.27 10.96
CA GLU A 46 -10.97 -5.85 10.05
C GLU A 46 -10.00 -4.92 10.77
N LYS A 47 -10.50 -3.90 11.45
CA LYS A 47 -9.65 -2.98 12.25
C LYS A 47 -8.86 -3.70 13.34
N ALA A 48 -9.51 -4.61 14.06
CA ALA A 48 -8.90 -5.32 15.19
C ALA A 48 -7.87 -6.37 14.76
N THR A 49 -8.00 -6.97 13.57
CA THR A 49 -7.12 -8.04 13.08
C THR A 49 -6.18 -7.53 11.98
N ILE A 50 -6.71 -7.20 10.80
CA ILE A 50 -5.91 -6.85 9.61
C ILE A 50 -4.99 -5.66 9.87
N PHE A 51 -5.49 -4.61 10.54
CA PHE A 51 -4.71 -3.39 10.76
C PHE A 51 -3.90 -3.38 12.06
N LYS A 52 -4.21 -4.25 13.01
CA LYS A 52 -3.53 -4.32 14.29
C LYS A 52 -2.57 -5.50 14.39
N ASP A 53 -3.00 -6.68 13.95
CA ASP A 53 -2.24 -7.92 14.14
C ASP A 53 -1.33 -8.26 12.96
N GLU A 54 -1.56 -7.66 11.78
CA GLU A 54 -0.69 -7.82 10.61
C GLU A 54 0.39 -6.73 10.55
N PRO A 55 1.61 -7.05 10.07
CA PRO A 55 2.64 -6.05 9.82
C PRO A 55 2.18 -5.01 8.78
N GLN A 56 2.50 -3.76 9.02
CA GLN A 56 2.17 -2.65 8.12
C GLN A 56 3.41 -2.13 7.40
N LEU A 57 3.34 -1.88 6.09
CA LEU A 57 4.37 -1.15 5.36
C LEU A 57 4.26 0.34 5.71
N VAL A 58 5.18 0.81 6.54
CA VAL A 58 5.14 2.16 7.10
C VAL A 58 5.67 3.20 6.12
N CYS A 59 6.89 2.95 5.59
CA CYS A 59 7.60 3.88 4.70
C CYS A 59 8.71 3.14 3.94
N PHE A 60 9.43 3.86 3.09
CA PHE A 60 10.63 3.34 2.43
C PHE A 60 11.90 3.67 3.21
N SER A 61 12.98 2.94 2.95
CA SER A 61 14.29 3.21 3.55
C SER A 61 14.79 4.62 3.25
N SER A 62 14.41 5.17 2.11
CA SER A 62 14.70 6.55 1.71
C SER A 62 14.05 7.64 2.58
N ASP A 63 13.01 7.30 3.35
CA ASP A 63 12.43 8.22 4.35
C ASP A 63 13.26 8.32 5.64
N LEU A 64 14.21 7.38 5.86
CA LEU A 64 15.19 7.40 6.93
C LEU A 64 16.61 7.28 6.37
N PRO A 65 17.10 8.24 5.55
CA PRO A 65 18.26 8.04 4.68
C PRO A 65 19.59 7.91 5.42
N GLU A 66 19.71 8.46 6.61
CA GLU A 66 20.99 8.53 7.32
C GLU A 66 20.86 8.28 8.83
N LYS A 67 21.99 8.05 9.48
CA LYS A 67 22.09 7.93 10.94
C LYS A 67 21.51 9.17 11.63
N GLY A 68 20.64 8.94 12.60
CA GLY A 68 19.92 10.00 13.29
C GLY A 68 18.58 10.37 12.65
N SER A 69 18.24 9.82 11.47
CA SER A 69 16.94 10.03 10.87
C SER A 69 15.83 9.49 11.77
N TYR A 70 14.69 10.18 11.78
CA TYR A 70 13.45 9.68 12.38
C TYR A 70 12.27 9.95 11.43
N PHE A 71 11.24 9.10 11.57
CA PHE A 71 9.98 9.21 10.85
C PHE A 71 8.83 8.82 11.79
N THR A 72 7.72 9.55 11.76
CA THR A 72 6.52 9.21 12.52
C THR A 72 5.42 8.69 11.61
N PHE A 73 4.71 7.68 12.08
CA PHE A 73 3.59 7.06 11.41
C PHE A 73 2.38 7.10 12.34
N ASP A 74 1.34 7.81 11.92
CA ASP A 74 0.12 8.03 12.68
C ASP A 74 -1.13 7.65 11.86
N ASP A 75 -0.94 6.81 10.84
CA ASP A 75 -2.01 6.44 9.92
C ASP A 75 -3.03 5.47 10.53
N LEU A 76 -2.67 4.82 11.62
CA LEU A 76 -3.52 3.93 12.43
C LEU A 76 -3.63 4.44 13.86
N ASP A 77 -4.45 3.75 14.69
CA ASP A 77 -4.69 4.14 16.09
C ASP A 77 -3.45 4.01 17.00
N VAL A 78 -2.35 3.46 16.48
CA VAL A 78 -1.06 3.30 17.19
C VAL A 78 -0.03 4.26 16.62
N PRO A 79 0.36 5.32 17.35
CA PRO A 79 1.40 6.22 16.91
C PRO A 79 2.77 5.54 16.97
N VAL A 80 3.44 5.43 15.83
CA VAL A 80 4.76 4.78 15.70
C VAL A 80 5.84 5.84 15.47
N LEU A 81 6.98 5.67 16.15
CA LEU A 81 8.21 6.42 15.91
C LEU A 81 9.27 5.47 15.39
N LEU A 82 9.73 5.70 14.18
CA LEU A 82 10.90 5.03 13.60
C LEU A 82 12.15 5.90 13.82
N THR A 83 13.27 5.24 14.12
CA THR A 83 14.58 5.90 14.20
C THR A 83 15.63 5.05 13.49
N ARG A 84 16.61 5.70 12.84
CA ARG A 84 17.83 5.02 12.39
C ARG A 84 18.97 5.39 13.35
N ASP A 85 19.49 4.40 14.04
CA ASP A 85 20.55 4.62 15.03
C ASP A 85 21.94 4.88 14.39
N ASN A 86 22.94 5.10 15.23
CA ASN A 86 24.32 5.39 14.80
C ASN A 86 25.01 4.19 14.13
N ASP A 87 24.50 2.98 14.29
CA ASP A 87 24.96 1.77 13.60
C ASP A 87 24.27 1.58 12.25
N GLY A 88 23.28 2.44 11.92
CA GLY A 88 22.48 2.37 10.70
C GLY A 88 21.25 1.48 10.82
N LYS A 89 20.98 0.90 11.99
CA LYS A 89 19.84 0.01 12.21
C LYS A 89 18.56 0.79 12.48
N VAL A 90 17.47 0.36 11.86
CA VAL A 90 16.11 0.90 12.11
C VAL A 90 15.52 0.27 13.37
N HIS A 91 14.87 1.11 14.17
CA HIS A 91 14.09 0.75 15.35
C HIS A 91 12.70 1.36 15.25
N ALA A 92 11.71 0.67 15.81
CA ALA A 92 10.34 1.17 15.95
C ALA A 92 9.93 1.20 17.42
N PHE A 93 9.18 2.25 17.78
CA PHE A 93 8.66 2.45 19.12
C PHE A 93 7.23 3.00 19.06
N LEU A 94 6.47 2.74 20.13
CA LEU A 94 5.32 3.59 20.40
C LEU A 94 5.81 5.04 20.55
N ASN A 95 5.26 5.98 19.82
CA ASN A 95 5.64 7.39 19.85
C ASN A 95 5.12 8.09 21.12
N ALA A 96 5.50 7.57 22.27
CA ALA A 96 5.06 8.03 23.57
C ALA A 96 6.18 7.96 24.61
N CYS A 97 6.38 9.04 25.36
CA CYS A 97 7.28 9.09 26.49
C CYS A 97 6.77 8.19 27.62
N THR A 98 7.63 7.31 28.14
CA THR A 98 7.29 6.36 29.22
C THR A 98 7.08 7.01 30.59
N HIS A 99 7.30 8.32 30.71
CA HIS A 99 6.93 9.07 31.92
C HIS A 99 5.40 9.26 32.03
N ARG A 100 4.79 9.94 31.06
CA ARG A 100 3.34 10.32 31.08
C ARG A 100 2.73 10.35 29.67
N ALA A 101 3.18 9.48 28.81
CA ALA A 101 2.66 9.22 27.46
C ALA A 101 2.62 10.43 26.50
N ALA A 102 3.39 11.50 26.78
CA ALA A 102 3.48 12.61 25.83
C ALA A 102 4.17 12.14 24.53
N ARG A 103 3.66 12.59 23.37
CA ARG A 103 4.28 12.35 22.06
C ARG A 103 5.71 12.88 22.03
N LEU A 104 6.64 12.10 21.44
CA LEU A 104 8.06 12.45 21.39
C LEU A 104 8.45 13.25 20.15
N LYS A 105 7.92 12.88 18.98
CA LYS A 105 8.25 13.47 17.68
C LYS A 105 7.04 13.59 16.79
N GLU A 106 7.12 14.50 15.81
CA GLU A 106 6.16 14.67 14.72
C GLU A 106 6.91 14.75 13.39
N GLY A 107 6.29 14.23 12.32
CA GLY A 107 6.83 14.26 10.97
C GLY A 107 8.10 13.41 10.79
N CYS A 108 9.06 13.95 10.07
CA CYS A 108 10.35 13.32 9.81
C CYS A 108 11.49 14.32 9.98
N GLY A 109 12.72 13.83 10.15
CA GLY A 109 13.89 14.69 10.29
C GLY A 109 15.07 13.94 10.86
N LYS A 110 16.03 14.72 11.42
CA LYS A 110 17.27 14.22 12.01
C LYS A 110 17.44 14.69 13.44
N THR A 111 17.89 13.82 14.31
CA THR A 111 18.17 14.11 15.73
C THR A 111 19.27 13.20 16.27
N ALA A 112 20.05 13.70 17.22
CA ALA A 112 21.03 12.88 17.94
C ALA A 112 20.40 12.09 19.10
N SER A 113 19.26 12.55 19.61
CA SER A 113 18.52 11.94 20.72
C SER A 113 17.06 12.38 20.69
N LEU A 114 16.23 11.65 21.43
CA LEU A 114 14.80 11.94 21.57
C LEU A 114 14.58 12.63 22.92
N SER A 115 14.15 13.88 22.91
CA SER A 115 13.76 14.60 24.13
C SER A 115 12.24 14.75 24.18
N CYS A 116 11.66 14.40 25.32
CA CYS A 116 10.23 14.58 25.55
C CYS A 116 9.91 16.08 25.72
N PRO A 117 8.97 16.64 24.94
CA PRO A 117 8.66 18.06 25.00
C PRO A 117 7.96 18.47 26.29
N TYR A 118 7.46 17.48 27.08
CA TYR A 118 6.71 17.77 28.30
C TYR A 118 7.62 18.00 29.52
N HIS A 119 8.51 17.00 29.82
CA HIS A 119 9.38 17.09 31.00
C HIS A 119 10.85 16.79 30.69
N ASN A 120 11.25 16.92 29.43
CA ASN A 120 12.61 16.77 28.95
C ASN A 120 13.31 15.43 29.34
N TRP A 121 12.52 14.35 29.45
CA TRP A 121 13.11 13.02 29.54
C TRP A 121 13.79 12.69 28.22
N GLY A 122 15.05 12.24 28.30
CA GLY A 122 15.91 12.02 27.14
C GLY A 122 16.15 10.55 26.86
N PHE A 123 15.90 10.13 25.62
CA PHE A 123 16.14 8.77 25.14
C PHE A 123 17.17 8.79 24.01
N ASP A 124 17.96 7.73 23.89
CA ASP A 124 18.79 7.52 22.71
C ASP A 124 17.96 6.97 21.53
N LEU A 125 18.58 6.86 20.36
CA LEU A 125 17.92 6.37 19.15
C LEU A 125 17.59 4.87 19.20
N LYS A 126 18.10 4.16 20.21
CA LYS A 126 17.77 2.76 20.50
C LYS A 126 16.61 2.64 21.51
N GLY A 127 16.03 3.79 21.91
CA GLY A 127 14.89 3.88 22.84
C GLY A 127 15.26 3.76 24.32
N LYS A 128 16.54 3.78 24.68
CA LYS A 128 16.99 3.69 26.07
C LYS A 128 16.84 5.01 26.78
N LEU A 129 16.25 5.05 27.98
CA LEU A 129 16.21 6.25 28.82
C LEU A 129 17.61 6.61 29.27
N ARG A 130 18.10 7.81 28.92
CA ARG A 130 19.44 8.30 29.24
C ARG A 130 19.44 9.42 30.26
N ALA A 131 18.44 10.30 30.21
CA ALA A 131 18.36 11.47 31.06
C ALA A 131 16.95 11.68 31.61
N VAL A 132 16.88 12.01 32.88
CA VAL A 132 15.67 12.47 33.59
C VAL A 132 15.97 13.87 34.08
N TRP A 133 15.16 14.85 33.67
CA TRP A 133 15.34 16.21 34.14
C TRP A 133 15.05 16.31 35.65
N GLU A 134 15.91 16.95 36.40
CA GLU A 134 15.86 17.01 37.87
C GLU A 134 15.68 15.61 38.52
N GLU A 135 16.44 14.62 38.06
CA GLU A 135 16.35 13.25 38.47
C GLU A 135 16.28 13.05 40.00
N LYS A 136 17.01 13.90 40.75
CA LYS A 136 17.00 13.88 42.22
C LYS A 136 15.61 14.07 42.81
N SER A 137 14.73 14.80 42.13
CA SER A 137 13.36 15.07 42.56
C SER A 137 12.45 13.83 42.44
N PHE A 138 12.85 12.83 41.61
CA PHE A 138 12.09 11.58 41.44
C PHE A 138 12.40 10.53 42.50
N GLY A 139 13.40 10.73 43.33
CA GLY A 139 13.92 9.70 44.24
C GLY A 139 14.75 8.65 43.48
N ALA A 140 14.75 7.41 43.98
CA ALA A 140 15.46 6.33 43.27
C ALA A 140 14.69 5.89 42.05
N ILE A 141 15.26 6.08 40.86
CA ILE A 141 14.68 5.68 39.58
C ILE A 141 15.60 4.67 38.86
N ASP A 142 15.05 3.49 38.55
CA ASP A 142 15.72 2.54 37.66
C ASP A 142 15.37 2.87 36.20
N LYS A 143 16.27 3.54 35.49
CA LYS A 143 16.06 3.98 34.10
C LYS A 143 15.77 2.82 33.15
N SER A 144 16.22 1.59 33.45
CA SER A 144 15.99 0.43 32.58
C SER A 144 14.52 0.04 32.49
N LEU A 145 13.70 0.43 33.46
CA LEU A 145 12.25 0.20 33.45
C LEU A 145 11.46 1.20 32.60
N TYR A 146 12.13 2.26 32.14
CA TYR A 146 11.50 3.37 31.40
C TYR A 146 12.01 3.51 29.97
N ASP A 147 12.58 2.47 29.40
CA ASP A 147 12.89 2.44 27.97
C ASP A 147 11.60 2.59 27.15
N LEU A 148 11.71 3.13 25.94
CA LEU A 148 10.56 3.26 25.04
C LEU A 148 9.97 1.87 24.72
N VAL A 149 8.65 1.79 24.61
CA VAL A 149 7.95 0.58 24.22
C VAL A 149 8.35 0.22 22.79
N ARG A 150 9.06 -0.89 22.62
CA ARG A 150 9.51 -1.38 21.31
C ARG A 150 8.37 -2.00 20.54
N LEU A 151 8.37 -1.72 19.25
CA LEU A 151 7.54 -2.41 18.26
C LEU A 151 8.45 -3.24 17.34
N PRO A 152 7.98 -4.40 16.85
CA PRO A 152 8.70 -5.17 15.85
C PRO A 152 8.88 -4.37 14.57
N VAL A 153 10.05 -4.48 13.95
CA VAL A 153 10.38 -3.78 12.71
C VAL A 153 11.40 -4.56 11.91
N GLU A 154 11.22 -4.61 10.61
CA GLU A 154 12.22 -5.11 9.66
C GLU A 154 12.33 -4.17 8.47
N GLU A 155 13.58 -3.87 8.10
CA GLU A 155 13.93 -3.12 6.89
C GLU A 155 14.55 -4.08 5.88
N LYS A 156 13.92 -4.22 4.72
CA LYS A 156 14.42 -5.06 3.62
C LYS A 156 13.85 -4.62 2.28
N TYR A 157 14.61 -4.80 1.21
CA TYR A 157 14.23 -4.41 -0.17
C TYR A 157 13.82 -2.93 -0.31
N GLY A 158 14.40 -2.05 0.51
CA GLY A 158 14.03 -0.64 0.56
C GLY A 158 12.70 -0.34 1.25
N MET A 159 12.05 -1.33 1.86
CA MET A 159 10.80 -1.21 2.60
C MET A 159 11.02 -1.34 4.09
N ILE A 160 10.23 -0.63 4.89
CA ILE A 160 10.22 -0.72 6.35
C ILE A 160 8.83 -1.15 6.80
N PHE A 161 8.74 -2.38 7.31
CA PHE A 161 7.53 -2.93 7.91
C PHE A 161 7.61 -2.87 9.43
N ALA A 162 6.51 -2.51 10.08
CA ALA A 162 6.42 -2.51 11.54
C ALA A 162 5.12 -3.17 12.03
N GLY A 163 5.20 -3.80 13.21
CA GLY A 163 4.03 -4.28 13.93
C GLY A 163 3.38 -3.16 14.75
N MET A 164 2.06 -3.21 14.89
CA MET A 164 1.30 -2.22 15.66
C MET A 164 1.20 -2.57 17.15
N HIS A 165 1.73 -3.72 17.58
CA HIS A 165 1.93 -4.08 18.99
C HIS A 165 3.16 -5.03 19.13
N PRO A 166 3.70 -5.20 20.35
CA PRO A 166 4.95 -5.93 20.56
C PRO A 166 4.97 -7.39 20.09
N ASP A 167 3.81 -8.05 20.03
CA ASP A 167 3.71 -9.48 19.73
C ASP A 167 3.56 -9.77 18.23
N VAL A 168 3.44 -8.75 17.38
CA VAL A 168 3.36 -8.93 15.91
C VAL A 168 4.67 -9.47 15.38
N LYS A 169 4.61 -10.57 14.63
CA LYS A 169 5.78 -11.10 13.91
C LYS A 169 5.96 -10.35 12.61
N VAL A 170 7.11 -9.70 12.43
CA VAL A 170 7.48 -9.04 11.16
C VAL A 170 8.55 -9.85 10.47
N SER A 171 8.27 -10.31 9.25
CA SER A 171 9.21 -10.97 8.36
C SER A 171 8.89 -10.54 6.93
N VAL A 172 9.72 -9.67 6.37
CA VAL A 172 9.48 -9.11 5.02
C VAL A 172 9.53 -10.21 3.95
N ASP A 173 10.41 -11.20 4.12
CA ASP A 173 10.46 -12.35 3.21
C ASP A 173 9.18 -13.18 3.25
N GLU A 174 8.62 -13.44 4.44
CA GLU A 174 7.35 -14.16 4.58
C GLU A 174 6.18 -13.33 4.00
N ILE A 175 6.17 -12.01 4.24
CA ILE A 175 5.14 -11.11 3.72
C ILE A 175 5.12 -11.11 2.19
N LEU A 176 6.27 -10.89 1.57
CA LEU A 176 6.39 -10.72 0.11
C LEU A 176 6.45 -12.04 -0.65
N GLY A 177 7.07 -13.08 -0.06
CA GLY A 177 7.31 -14.35 -0.74
C GLY A 177 8.06 -14.14 -2.06
N HIS A 178 7.61 -14.76 -3.13
CA HIS A 178 8.22 -14.64 -4.47
C HIS A 178 8.06 -13.24 -5.12
N MET A 179 7.39 -12.28 -4.47
CA MET A 179 7.38 -10.89 -4.92
C MET A 179 8.66 -10.13 -4.54
N ALA A 180 9.41 -10.60 -3.55
CA ALA A 180 10.63 -9.93 -3.06
C ALA A 180 11.67 -9.60 -4.16
N PRO A 181 12.02 -10.50 -5.10
CA PRO A 181 12.95 -10.17 -6.18
C PRO A 181 12.48 -9.04 -7.10
N VAL A 182 11.18 -8.83 -7.22
CA VAL A 182 10.59 -7.72 -7.98
C VAL A 182 10.99 -6.39 -7.34
N PHE A 183 10.82 -6.26 -6.03
CA PHE A 183 11.15 -5.01 -5.32
C PHE A 183 12.64 -4.76 -5.18
N GLU A 184 13.45 -5.82 -5.13
CA GLU A 184 14.90 -5.69 -5.17
C GLU A 184 15.39 -4.98 -6.45
N MET A 185 14.76 -5.28 -7.60
CA MET A 185 15.07 -4.61 -8.87
C MET A 185 14.71 -3.11 -8.85
N TRP A 186 13.64 -2.73 -8.16
CA TRP A 186 13.17 -1.35 -8.15
C TRP A 186 13.95 -0.43 -7.21
N ASP A 187 14.77 -0.99 -6.30
CA ASP A 187 15.64 -0.26 -5.37
C ASP A 187 14.89 0.87 -4.65
N LEU A 188 13.82 0.50 -3.94
CA LEU A 188 12.95 1.46 -3.24
C LEU A 188 13.71 2.28 -2.19
N GLY A 189 14.87 1.79 -1.74
CA GLY A 189 15.76 2.50 -0.80
C GLY A 189 16.50 3.68 -1.42
N ALA A 190 16.68 3.69 -2.75
CA ALA A 190 17.36 4.73 -3.49
C ALA A 190 16.37 5.65 -4.23
N THR A 191 15.35 6.09 -3.53
CA THR A 191 14.33 7.00 -4.05
C THR A 191 14.38 8.35 -3.37
N ARG A 192 13.79 9.36 -3.98
CA ARG A 192 13.59 10.70 -3.39
C ARG A 192 12.10 11.01 -3.35
N PHE A 193 11.62 11.40 -2.18
CA PHE A 193 10.25 11.86 -1.99
C PHE A 193 9.96 13.12 -2.85
N VAL A 194 8.82 13.13 -3.53
CA VAL A 194 8.34 14.25 -4.34
C VAL A 194 7.30 15.03 -3.56
N ASP A 195 6.14 14.41 -3.32
CA ASP A 195 5.02 15.05 -2.63
C ASP A 195 4.06 13.98 -2.07
N GLN A 196 3.12 14.41 -1.24
CA GLN A 196 2.06 13.56 -0.73
C GLN A 196 0.70 14.25 -0.78
N HIS A 197 -0.35 13.44 -0.94
CA HIS A 197 -1.73 13.86 -0.82
C HIS A 197 -2.51 12.94 0.10
N GLU A 198 -3.51 13.48 0.78
CA GLU A 198 -4.41 12.71 1.63
C GLU A 198 -5.86 13.00 1.24
N TRP A 199 -6.60 11.93 0.92
CA TRP A 199 -8.04 11.98 0.75
C TRP A 199 -8.74 11.41 1.98
N LYS A 200 -9.80 12.08 2.43
CA LYS A 200 -10.76 11.58 3.43
C LYS A 200 -12.11 11.51 2.75
N LEU A 201 -12.57 10.32 2.49
CA LEU A 201 -13.67 10.06 1.59
C LEU A 201 -14.81 9.31 2.26
N LYS A 202 -16.02 9.55 1.76
CA LYS A 202 -17.26 8.90 2.25
C LYS A 202 -17.52 7.60 1.50
N THR A 203 -16.58 6.68 1.58
CA THR A 203 -16.68 5.33 1.00
C THR A 203 -15.92 4.32 1.85
N ASN A 204 -16.11 3.03 1.61
CA ASN A 204 -15.39 1.98 2.29
C ASN A 204 -13.95 1.87 1.74
N TRP A 205 -12.97 1.62 2.61
CA TRP A 205 -11.56 1.49 2.23
C TRP A 205 -11.30 0.37 1.20
N LYS A 206 -12.12 -0.70 1.19
CA LYS A 206 -12.05 -1.77 0.20
C LYS A 206 -12.58 -1.32 -1.16
N LEU A 207 -13.65 -0.51 -1.20
CA LEU A 207 -14.14 0.07 -2.47
C LEU A 207 -13.10 0.96 -3.13
N ALA A 208 -12.33 1.69 -2.34
CA ALA A 208 -11.22 2.48 -2.89
C ALA A 208 -10.06 1.59 -3.39
N LEU A 209 -9.79 0.45 -2.74
CA LEU A 209 -8.82 -0.53 -3.23
C LEU A 209 -9.30 -1.27 -4.48
N ASP A 210 -10.60 -1.47 -4.64
CA ASP A 210 -11.18 -2.18 -5.77
C ASP A 210 -10.76 -1.52 -7.10
N THR A 211 -10.63 -0.19 -7.14
CA THR A 211 -10.24 0.54 -8.35
C THR A 211 -8.82 0.24 -8.82
N PHE A 212 -7.92 -0.17 -7.92
CA PHE A 212 -6.56 -0.59 -8.26
C PHE A 212 -6.47 -2.04 -8.75
N CYS A 213 -7.56 -2.82 -8.61
CA CYS A 213 -7.55 -4.26 -8.81
C CYS A 213 -8.16 -4.73 -10.14
N GLU A 214 -8.51 -3.81 -11.04
CA GLU A 214 -9.02 -4.13 -12.37
C GLU A 214 -8.79 -2.97 -13.35
N GLY A 215 -8.83 -3.24 -14.65
CA GLY A 215 -8.72 -2.23 -15.71
C GLY A 215 -9.98 -2.13 -16.58
N TYR A 216 -11.07 -2.78 -16.18
CA TYR A 216 -12.31 -2.79 -16.94
C TYR A 216 -12.94 -1.40 -17.01
N HIS A 217 -12.77 -0.56 -15.98
CA HIS A 217 -13.28 0.81 -15.92
C HIS A 217 -12.43 1.82 -16.70
N PHE A 218 -11.18 1.51 -17.11
CA PHE A 218 -10.26 2.50 -17.69
C PHE A 218 -10.85 3.24 -18.88
N LEU A 219 -11.44 2.53 -19.84
CA LEU A 219 -12.02 3.15 -21.04
C LEU A 219 -13.34 3.88 -20.77
N ALA A 220 -14.03 3.56 -19.68
CA ALA A 220 -15.31 4.16 -19.33
C ALA A 220 -15.15 5.39 -18.43
N LEU A 221 -14.40 5.25 -17.34
CA LEU A 221 -14.21 6.28 -16.33
C LEU A 221 -13.06 7.24 -16.70
N HIS A 222 -11.89 6.70 -17.00
CA HIS A 222 -10.66 7.47 -17.25
C HIS A 222 -10.48 7.93 -18.69
N LYS A 223 -11.58 8.29 -19.38
CA LYS A 223 -11.53 8.70 -20.81
C LYS A 223 -10.54 9.81 -21.11
N LYS A 224 -10.32 10.71 -20.14
CA LYS A 224 -9.48 11.91 -20.31
C LYS A 224 -8.06 11.74 -19.73
N THR A 225 -7.82 10.67 -19.02
CA THR A 225 -6.56 10.35 -18.34
C THR A 225 -5.95 9.07 -18.92
N LEU A 226 -6.32 7.90 -18.42
CA LEU A 226 -5.72 6.61 -18.82
C LEU A 226 -6.29 6.03 -20.12
N GLY A 227 -7.52 6.38 -20.50
CA GLY A 227 -8.25 5.75 -21.61
C GLY A 227 -7.63 5.95 -23.01
N GLY A 228 -6.72 6.92 -23.17
CA GLY A 228 -5.95 7.10 -24.42
C GLY A 228 -4.60 6.35 -24.43
N ILE A 229 -4.24 5.71 -23.33
CA ILE A 229 -2.92 5.08 -23.13
C ILE A 229 -3.07 3.55 -23.04
N SER A 230 -3.98 3.08 -22.21
CA SER A 230 -4.12 1.65 -21.87
C SER A 230 -4.98 0.88 -22.87
N ILE A 231 -4.63 -0.37 -23.12
CA ILE A 231 -5.52 -1.34 -23.77
C ILE A 231 -6.54 -1.79 -22.69
N GLY A 232 -7.78 -1.32 -22.81
CA GLY A 232 -8.81 -1.60 -21.82
C GLY A 232 -9.13 -3.11 -21.70
N ASN A 233 -9.48 -3.53 -20.50
CA ASN A 233 -9.90 -4.90 -20.16
C ASN A 233 -8.89 -6.00 -20.57
N THR A 234 -7.61 -5.68 -20.59
CA THR A 234 -6.52 -6.66 -20.76
C THR A 234 -5.53 -6.49 -19.62
N SER A 235 -5.34 -7.53 -18.83
CA SER A 235 -4.38 -7.51 -17.72
C SER A 235 -3.79 -8.89 -17.47
N ALA A 236 -2.49 -8.94 -17.19
CA ALA A 236 -1.84 -10.12 -16.65
C ALA A 236 -1.91 -10.07 -15.11
N PHE A 237 -2.26 -11.19 -14.49
CA PHE A 237 -2.48 -11.33 -13.05
C PHE A 237 -1.59 -12.42 -12.46
N ASP A 238 -0.86 -12.10 -11.39
CA ASP A 238 -0.02 -13.04 -10.64
C ASP A 238 -0.24 -12.86 -9.14
N THR A 239 -0.17 -13.96 -8.38
CA THR A 239 -0.30 -13.96 -6.91
C THR A 239 0.99 -14.30 -6.21
N PHE A 240 1.20 -13.75 -5.00
CA PHE A 240 2.43 -13.88 -4.23
C PHE A 240 2.16 -13.94 -2.72
N GLY A 241 3.19 -14.33 -1.97
CA GLY A 241 3.12 -14.39 -0.50
C GLY A 241 2.27 -15.54 0.02
N PRO A 242 2.02 -15.56 1.33
CA PRO A 242 1.22 -16.60 1.96
C PRO A 242 -0.18 -16.68 1.33
N GLU A 243 -0.58 -17.88 0.90
CA GLU A 243 -1.90 -18.15 0.30
C GLU A 243 -2.27 -17.23 -0.90
N GLY A 244 -1.25 -16.62 -1.55
CA GLY A 244 -1.45 -15.72 -2.67
C GLY A 244 -2.13 -14.39 -2.30
N ARG A 245 -1.99 -13.92 -1.06
CA ARG A 245 -2.67 -12.72 -0.57
C ARG A 245 -2.17 -11.41 -1.18
N ASN A 246 -0.93 -11.40 -1.68
CA ASN A 246 -0.42 -10.30 -2.51
C ASN A 246 -0.65 -10.61 -3.98
N HIS A 247 -0.73 -9.58 -4.80
CA HIS A 247 -0.83 -9.79 -6.24
C HIS A 247 -0.17 -8.67 -7.05
N ARG A 248 0.07 -8.97 -8.31
CA ARG A 248 0.50 -8.00 -9.32
C ARG A 248 -0.47 -8.03 -10.47
N LEU A 249 -0.84 -6.84 -10.93
CA LEU A 249 -1.48 -6.61 -12.22
C LEU A 249 -0.51 -5.90 -13.16
N ALA A 250 -0.50 -6.31 -14.41
CA ALA A 250 0.20 -5.61 -15.47
C ALA A 250 -0.80 -5.27 -16.58
N PHE A 251 -0.97 -3.98 -16.85
CA PHE A 251 -1.90 -3.45 -17.85
C PHE A 251 -1.10 -2.97 -19.05
N PRO A 252 -1.24 -3.63 -20.23
CA PRO A 252 -0.52 -3.21 -21.42
C PRO A 252 -1.05 -1.85 -21.94
N ASN A 253 -0.13 -0.99 -22.36
CA ASN A 253 -0.42 0.21 -23.13
C ASN A 253 -0.49 -0.13 -24.63
N GLU A 254 -1.09 0.73 -25.44
CA GLU A 254 -1.10 0.54 -26.90
C GLU A 254 0.31 0.44 -27.50
N SER A 255 1.29 1.09 -26.88
CA SER A 255 2.69 1.08 -27.31
C SER A 255 3.39 -0.28 -27.12
N ILE A 256 2.85 -1.22 -26.30
CA ILE A 256 3.49 -2.52 -26.06
C ILE A 256 3.74 -3.31 -27.35
N LYS A 257 2.94 -3.05 -28.40
CA LYS A 257 3.06 -3.71 -29.71
C LYS A 257 4.40 -3.47 -30.37
N ARG A 258 5.11 -2.35 -30.05
CA ARG A 258 6.45 -2.06 -30.56
C ARG A 258 7.49 -3.10 -30.15
N LEU A 259 7.28 -3.73 -28.99
CA LEU A 259 8.23 -4.73 -28.46
C LEU A 259 8.32 -5.99 -29.31
N LYS A 260 7.39 -6.22 -30.23
CA LYS A 260 7.47 -7.30 -31.23
C LYS A 260 8.56 -7.10 -32.27
N GLU A 261 8.87 -5.84 -32.55
CA GLU A 261 9.87 -5.43 -33.54
C GLU A 261 11.28 -5.31 -32.93
N ILE A 262 11.40 -5.43 -31.60
CA ILE A 262 12.65 -5.27 -30.84
C ILE A 262 13.10 -6.63 -30.35
N PRO A 263 14.31 -7.11 -30.72
CA PRO A 263 14.86 -8.35 -30.20
C PRO A 263 14.88 -8.34 -28.65
N GLU A 264 14.49 -9.44 -28.02
CA GLU A 264 14.43 -9.56 -26.55
C GLU A 264 15.77 -9.23 -25.85
N ALA A 265 16.88 -9.45 -26.54
CA ALA A 265 18.23 -9.13 -26.04
C ALA A 265 18.49 -7.61 -25.95
N GLU A 266 17.69 -6.80 -26.64
CA GLU A 266 17.79 -5.34 -26.68
C GLU A 266 16.79 -4.67 -25.72
N TRP A 267 15.93 -5.44 -25.05
CA TRP A 267 15.00 -4.88 -24.07
C TRP A 267 15.75 -4.28 -22.88
N GLY A 268 15.56 -2.98 -22.68
CA GLY A 268 16.10 -2.19 -21.57
C GLY A 268 15.01 -1.76 -20.58
N MET A 269 15.33 -0.84 -19.69
CA MET A 269 14.35 -0.30 -18.72
C MET A 269 13.22 0.49 -19.37
N ASP A 270 13.40 0.98 -20.60
CA ASP A 270 12.41 1.72 -21.37
C ASP A 270 11.14 0.90 -21.71
N ILE A 271 11.24 -0.45 -21.69
CA ILE A 271 10.09 -1.32 -21.93
C ILE A 271 8.96 -1.14 -20.89
N PHE A 272 9.30 -0.65 -19.69
CA PHE A 272 8.29 -0.39 -18.65
C PHE A 272 7.41 0.83 -18.93
N ASN A 273 7.69 1.59 -20.00
CA ASN A 273 6.78 2.63 -20.49
C ASN A 273 5.61 2.05 -21.31
N ASP A 274 5.70 0.77 -21.68
CA ASP A 274 4.72 0.09 -22.53
C ASP A 274 3.61 -0.63 -21.75
N PHE A 275 3.69 -0.62 -20.44
CA PHE A 275 2.66 -1.20 -19.56
C PHE A 275 2.73 -0.60 -18.15
N GLN A 276 1.64 -0.68 -17.43
CA GLN A 276 1.54 -0.22 -16.06
C GLN A 276 1.63 -1.43 -15.12
N LEU A 277 2.35 -1.28 -14.01
CA LEU A 277 2.49 -2.31 -12.97
C LEU A 277 1.86 -1.82 -11.68
N VAL A 278 0.87 -2.57 -11.21
CA VAL A 278 0.22 -2.36 -9.91
C VAL A 278 0.51 -3.56 -9.03
N HIS A 279 1.17 -3.33 -7.91
CA HIS A 279 1.44 -4.36 -6.90
C HIS A 279 0.58 -4.10 -5.68
N PHE A 280 -0.30 -5.04 -5.37
CA PHE A 280 -1.01 -5.05 -4.11
C PHE A 280 -0.19 -5.80 -3.07
N VAL A 281 0.17 -5.12 -1.98
CA VAL A 281 0.81 -5.70 -0.79
C VAL A 281 -0.21 -5.67 0.34
N TYR A 282 -0.62 -6.86 0.76
CA TYR A 282 -1.60 -7.04 1.83
C TYR A 282 -1.13 -6.33 3.12
N PRO A 283 -2.02 -5.65 3.85
CA PRO A 283 -3.47 -5.63 3.63
C PRO A 283 -3.99 -4.46 2.78
N ASN A 284 -3.27 -3.35 2.66
CA ASN A 284 -3.89 -2.09 2.26
C ASN A 284 -2.98 -1.21 1.38
N ILE A 285 -1.99 -1.82 0.75
CA ILE A 285 -1.01 -1.09 -0.04
C ILE A 285 -1.23 -1.35 -1.52
N SER A 286 -1.28 -0.28 -2.32
CA SER A 286 -1.12 -0.33 -3.77
C SER A 286 0.16 0.41 -4.16
N LEU A 287 1.07 -0.28 -4.84
CA LEU A 287 2.33 0.25 -5.34
C LEU A 287 2.34 0.20 -6.86
N LEU A 288 2.33 1.36 -7.49
CA LEU A 288 2.61 1.49 -8.91
C LEU A 288 4.09 1.78 -9.07
N VAL A 289 4.79 0.96 -9.84
CA VAL A 289 6.23 1.10 -10.03
C VAL A 289 6.56 1.26 -11.50
N SER A 290 7.41 2.24 -11.78
CA SER A 290 7.92 2.53 -13.10
C SER A 290 9.43 2.85 -13.04
N PRO A 291 10.15 2.90 -14.16
CA PRO A 291 11.54 3.32 -14.17
C PRO A 291 11.78 4.70 -13.57
N VAL A 292 10.75 5.48 -13.46
CA VAL A 292 10.79 6.90 -13.17
C VAL A 292 10.25 7.22 -11.82
N SER A 293 9.05 6.74 -11.51
CA SER A 293 8.32 7.06 -10.28
C SER A 293 7.81 5.82 -9.60
N ILE A 294 7.58 5.95 -8.31
CA ILE A 294 6.95 4.97 -7.47
C ILE A 294 5.81 5.67 -6.76
N GLU A 295 4.59 5.19 -7.04
CA GLU A 295 3.36 5.70 -6.47
C GLU A 295 2.95 4.78 -5.33
N PHE A 296 3.03 5.28 -4.11
CA PHE A 296 2.77 4.54 -2.89
C PHE A 296 1.45 4.97 -2.26
N PHE A 297 0.42 4.14 -2.45
CA PHE A 297 -0.90 4.32 -1.87
C PHE A 297 -1.08 3.44 -0.64
N LYS A 298 -1.56 4.06 0.45
CA LYS A 298 -1.95 3.40 1.70
C LYS A 298 -3.40 3.74 1.97
N LEU A 299 -4.26 2.71 2.05
CA LEU A 299 -5.69 2.89 2.22
C LEU A 299 -6.12 2.40 3.61
N TYR A 300 -6.66 3.29 4.41
CA TYR A 300 -7.00 3.02 5.81
C TYR A 300 -8.49 3.13 6.07
N PRO A 301 -9.07 2.26 6.92
CA PRO A 301 -10.44 2.43 7.39
C PRO A 301 -10.59 3.73 8.18
N GLY A 302 -11.74 4.39 8.02
CA GLY A 302 -12.12 5.55 8.82
C GLY A 302 -12.76 5.17 10.16
N GLU A 303 -13.65 6.03 10.65
CA GLU A 303 -14.36 5.81 11.92
C GLU A 303 -15.49 4.78 11.78
N ASN A 304 -16.06 4.65 10.60
CA ASN A 304 -17.17 3.74 10.30
C ASN A 304 -17.00 3.12 8.90
N PRO A 305 -17.79 2.09 8.53
CA PRO A 305 -17.68 1.42 7.24
C PRO A 305 -17.80 2.34 6.01
N GLY A 306 -18.49 3.46 6.15
CA GLY A 306 -18.71 4.43 5.08
C GLY A 306 -17.66 5.53 4.98
N GLU A 307 -16.53 5.37 5.65
CA GLU A 307 -15.44 6.34 5.63
C GLU A 307 -14.09 5.65 5.48
N HIS A 308 -13.20 6.27 4.72
CA HIS A 308 -11.82 5.84 4.64
C HIS A 308 -10.87 7.02 4.42
N ARG A 309 -9.58 6.74 4.57
CA ARG A 309 -8.50 7.67 4.30
C ARG A 309 -7.47 7.00 3.38
N THR A 310 -7.18 7.66 2.27
CA THR A 310 -6.07 7.27 1.39
C THR A 310 -4.92 8.23 1.57
N VAL A 311 -3.73 7.71 1.82
CA VAL A 311 -2.48 8.47 1.84
C VAL A 311 -1.68 8.06 0.60
N PHE A 312 -1.44 8.99 -0.28
CA PHE A 312 -0.62 8.85 -1.47
C PHE A 312 0.71 9.56 -1.28
N ARG A 313 1.80 8.86 -1.56
CA ARG A 313 3.14 9.42 -1.58
C ARG A 313 3.82 9.07 -2.90
N SER A 314 4.35 10.07 -3.58
CA SER A 314 5.09 9.90 -4.83
C SER A 314 6.59 10.03 -4.59
N TYR A 315 7.35 9.16 -5.25
CA TYR A 315 8.81 9.14 -5.20
C TYR A 315 9.37 9.04 -6.61
N VAL A 316 10.55 9.63 -6.81
CA VAL A 316 11.36 9.45 -8.03
C VAL A 316 12.61 8.66 -7.70
N ARG A 317 13.12 7.90 -8.67
CA ARG A 317 14.38 7.20 -8.50
C ARG A 317 15.54 8.19 -8.52
N SER A 318 16.50 8.04 -7.61
CA SER A 318 17.66 8.94 -7.49
C SER A 318 18.54 9.00 -8.75
N THR A 319 18.51 7.96 -9.58
CA THR A 319 19.21 7.93 -10.88
C THR A 319 18.65 8.91 -11.92
N ASN A 320 17.51 9.53 -11.65
CA ASN A 320 16.79 10.42 -12.56
C ASN A 320 16.86 11.90 -12.16
N ASP A 321 17.68 12.25 -11.15
CA ASP A 321 17.72 13.59 -10.52
C ASP A 321 18.11 14.75 -11.46
N GLU A 322 18.84 14.50 -12.55
CA GLU A 322 19.38 15.60 -13.37
C GLU A 322 18.60 15.89 -14.66
N LYS A 323 17.73 15.03 -15.11
CA LYS A 323 17.08 15.17 -16.43
C LYS A 323 15.57 15.21 -16.41
N GLY A 324 14.93 14.98 -15.29
CA GLY A 324 13.51 14.68 -15.27
C GLY A 324 13.20 13.43 -16.11
N TRP A 325 12.04 12.88 -15.96
CA TRP A 325 11.56 11.75 -16.75
C TRP A 325 11.21 12.24 -18.18
N ASP A 326 12.00 11.90 -19.19
CA ASP A 326 11.77 12.28 -20.60
C ASP A 326 11.27 13.72 -20.78
N GLY A 327 11.69 14.65 -19.90
CA GLY A 327 11.25 16.03 -19.87
C GLY A 327 9.99 16.30 -19.06
N ASN A 328 9.41 15.30 -18.38
CA ASN A 328 8.25 15.51 -17.51
C ASN A 328 8.68 15.91 -16.09
N ASP A 329 8.03 16.93 -15.55
CA ASP A 329 8.19 17.36 -14.17
C ASP A 329 7.57 16.32 -13.22
N PRO A 330 8.31 15.78 -12.21
CA PRO A 330 7.76 14.88 -11.21
C PRO A 330 6.53 15.43 -10.48
N GLN A 331 6.47 16.73 -10.26
CA GLN A 331 5.31 17.39 -9.66
C GLN A 331 4.08 17.35 -10.59
N ALA A 332 4.27 17.56 -11.89
CA ALA A 332 3.18 17.44 -12.86
C ALA A 332 2.65 15.99 -12.95
N HIS A 333 3.52 14.99 -12.81
CA HIS A 333 3.11 13.60 -12.75
C HIS A 333 2.30 13.30 -11.47
N PHE A 334 2.78 13.77 -10.32
CA PHE A 334 2.04 13.67 -9.06
C PHE A 334 0.63 14.27 -9.17
N GLU A 335 0.50 15.47 -9.74
CA GLU A 335 -0.79 16.12 -9.97
C GLU A 335 -1.68 15.35 -10.95
N PHE A 336 -1.09 14.72 -11.97
CA PHE A 336 -1.81 13.85 -12.89
C PHE A 336 -2.41 12.64 -12.17
N ILE A 337 -1.63 11.97 -11.33
CA ILE A 337 -2.11 10.83 -10.53
C ILE A 337 -3.23 11.26 -9.57
N CYS A 338 -3.11 12.43 -8.92
CA CYS A 338 -4.20 12.96 -8.10
C CYS A 338 -5.50 13.12 -8.89
N LYS A 339 -5.44 13.61 -10.14
CA LYS A 339 -6.63 13.72 -11.00
C LYS A 339 -7.27 12.37 -11.35
N VAL A 340 -6.44 11.34 -11.56
CA VAL A 340 -6.94 9.96 -11.80
C VAL A 340 -7.73 9.47 -10.59
N VAL A 341 -7.18 9.64 -9.39
CA VAL A 341 -7.86 9.25 -8.13
C VAL A 341 -9.15 10.06 -7.90
N ASP A 342 -9.14 11.37 -8.16
CA ASP A 342 -10.33 12.23 -8.04
C ASP A 342 -11.49 11.76 -8.95
N GLU A 343 -11.20 11.19 -10.13
CA GLU A 343 -12.22 10.60 -11.01
C GLU A 343 -12.88 9.36 -10.36
N GLU A 344 -12.10 8.55 -9.61
CA GLU A 344 -12.57 7.34 -8.92
C GLU A 344 -13.38 7.67 -7.67
N ASP A 345 -13.03 8.73 -6.94
CA ASP A 345 -13.64 9.14 -5.69
C ASP A 345 -15.14 9.40 -5.83
N TRP A 346 -15.53 10.09 -6.89
CA TRP A 346 -16.93 10.40 -7.16
C TRP A 346 -17.75 9.11 -7.37
N VAL A 347 -17.19 8.14 -8.09
CA VAL A 347 -17.86 6.84 -8.36
C VAL A 347 -17.98 6.04 -7.07
N SER A 348 -16.88 5.89 -6.34
CA SER A 348 -16.82 5.13 -5.08
C SER A 348 -17.79 5.64 -4.03
N ALA A 349 -17.89 6.96 -3.86
CA ALA A 349 -18.84 7.59 -2.93
C ALA A 349 -20.29 7.32 -3.32
N ASN A 350 -20.61 7.34 -4.61
CA ASN A 350 -21.96 7.02 -5.10
C ASN A 350 -22.28 5.53 -4.93
N VAL A 351 -21.33 4.64 -5.19
CA VAL A 351 -21.48 3.20 -4.94
C VAL A 351 -21.80 2.97 -3.48
N MET A 352 -21.01 3.52 -2.55
CA MET A 352 -21.23 3.37 -1.10
C MET A 352 -22.60 3.88 -0.66
N LYS A 353 -23.05 5.04 -1.17
CA LYS A 353 -24.38 5.57 -0.91
C LYS A 353 -25.49 4.60 -1.33
N ASN A 354 -25.34 3.98 -2.51
CA ASN A 354 -26.33 3.05 -3.03
C ASN A 354 -26.33 1.71 -2.27
N LEU A 355 -25.15 1.21 -1.86
CA LEU A 355 -25.06 0.01 -1.02
C LEU A 355 -25.71 0.22 0.36
N ASN A 356 -25.51 1.41 0.97
CA ASN A 356 -26.14 1.77 2.23
C ASN A 356 -27.67 1.89 2.15
N ALA A 357 -28.24 2.06 0.96
CA ALA A 357 -29.69 2.02 0.77
C ALA A 357 -30.29 0.61 0.97
N GLY A 358 -29.45 -0.44 1.05
CA GLY A 358 -29.83 -1.80 1.40
C GLY A 358 -30.64 -2.57 0.32
N MET A 359 -30.77 -2.00 -0.88
CA MET A 359 -31.52 -2.60 -1.99
C MET A 359 -30.65 -3.40 -2.95
N ILE A 360 -29.33 -3.27 -2.87
CA ILE A 360 -28.36 -4.03 -3.67
C ILE A 360 -27.65 -5.00 -2.73
N ASN A 361 -27.90 -6.29 -2.89
CA ASN A 361 -27.42 -7.32 -1.96
C ASN A 361 -26.00 -7.84 -2.29
N PHE A 362 -25.52 -7.60 -3.50
CA PHE A 362 -24.18 -7.99 -3.92
C PHE A 362 -23.65 -7.09 -5.04
N SER A 363 -22.32 -7.01 -5.13
CA SER A 363 -21.57 -6.53 -6.29
C SER A 363 -21.13 -7.74 -7.11
N THR A 364 -21.04 -7.60 -8.42
CA THR A 364 -20.56 -8.69 -9.29
C THR A 364 -19.14 -8.39 -9.72
N PHE A 365 -18.21 -9.27 -9.36
CA PHE A 365 -16.86 -9.27 -9.90
C PHE A 365 -16.81 -10.22 -11.09
N GLY A 366 -16.43 -9.72 -12.26
CA GLY A 366 -16.33 -10.51 -13.47
C GLY A 366 -15.25 -11.61 -13.37
N ALA A 367 -15.29 -12.55 -14.26
CA ALA A 367 -14.17 -13.48 -14.43
C ALA A 367 -12.90 -12.74 -14.86
N ASN A 368 -13.02 -11.65 -15.62
CA ASN A 368 -11.94 -10.74 -16.02
C ASN A 368 -11.34 -9.88 -14.88
N GLU A 369 -11.83 -10.03 -13.66
CA GLU A 369 -11.40 -9.28 -12.47
C GLU A 369 -10.82 -10.22 -11.39
N PRO A 370 -9.82 -11.07 -11.72
CA PRO A 370 -9.31 -12.07 -10.78
C PRO A 370 -8.64 -11.46 -9.55
N ALA A 371 -8.06 -10.26 -9.66
CA ALA A 371 -7.40 -9.59 -8.56
C ALA A 371 -8.40 -9.09 -7.51
N LEU A 372 -9.56 -8.55 -7.92
CA LEU A 372 -10.66 -8.21 -7.02
C LEU A 372 -11.10 -9.43 -6.21
N GLN A 373 -11.37 -10.55 -6.91
CA GLN A 373 -11.78 -11.79 -6.25
C GLN A 373 -10.73 -12.29 -5.27
N ASN A 374 -9.44 -12.23 -5.63
CA ASN A 374 -8.33 -12.66 -4.78
C ASN A 374 -8.22 -11.79 -3.52
N MET A 375 -8.24 -10.47 -3.68
CA MET A 375 -8.10 -9.51 -2.59
C MET A 375 -9.20 -9.67 -1.55
N HIS A 376 -10.47 -9.70 -1.96
CA HIS A 376 -11.58 -9.86 -1.03
C HIS A 376 -11.57 -11.21 -0.31
N LYS A 377 -11.20 -12.29 -1.01
CA LYS A 377 -11.01 -13.60 -0.38
C LYS A 377 -9.87 -13.59 0.64
N ALA A 378 -8.78 -12.86 0.35
CA ALA A 378 -7.67 -12.71 1.28
C ALA A 378 -8.08 -11.94 2.55
N PHE A 379 -8.88 -10.87 2.44
CA PHE A 379 -9.43 -10.15 3.60
C PHE A 379 -10.28 -11.06 4.49
N LEU A 380 -11.20 -11.80 3.89
CA LEU A 380 -12.06 -12.71 4.65
C LEU A 380 -11.25 -13.79 5.37
N ARG A 381 -10.24 -14.39 4.69
CA ARG A 381 -9.32 -15.32 5.35
C ARG A 381 -8.55 -14.66 6.49
N GLY A 382 -8.05 -13.44 6.28
CA GLY A 382 -7.29 -12.67 7.28
C GLY A 382 -8.07 -12.40 8.57
N ILE A 383 -9.38 -12.31 8.50
CA ILE A 383 -10.26 -12.20 9.68
C ILE A 383 -10.84 -13.53 10.14
N GLY A 384 -10.34 -14.68 9.62
CA GLY A 384 -10.81 -16.01 9.98
C GLY A 384 -12.22 -16.33 9.49
N THR A 385 -12.64 -15.78 8.35
CA THR A 385 -13.95 -16.02 7.73
C THR A 385 -13.77 -16.74 6.40
N THR A 386 -14.59 -17.79 6.18
CA THR A 386 -14.62 -18.45 4.87
C THR A 386 -15.32 -17.54 3.85
N PRO A 387 -14.72 -17.32 2.66
CA PRO A 387 -15.36 -16.56 1.61
C PRO A 387 -16.61 -17.28 1.09
N GLU A 388 -17.74 -16.60 1.12
CA GLU A 388 -19.03 -17.11 0.63
C GLU A 388 -19.59 -16.17 -0.43
N GLU A 389 -20.10 -16.72 -1.52
CA GLU A 389 -20.82 -15.93 -2.52
C GLU A 389 -22.22 -15.56 -2.01
N ALA A 390 -22.71 -14.39 -2.40
CA ALA A 390 -24.09 -14.04 -2.23
C ALA A 390 -24.99 -15.02 -3.02
N PRO A 391 -26.15 -15.43 -2.46
CA PRO A 391 -27.06 -16.36 -3.13
C PRO A 391 -27.56 -15.78 -4.46
N LEU A 392 -27.88 -16.66 -5.40
CA LEU A 392 -28.55 -16.30 -6.64
C LEU A 392 -29.90 -15.67 -6.33
N GLY A 393 -30.06 -14.39 -6.65
CA GLY A 393 -31.29 -13.62 -6.50
C GLY A 393 -31.33 -12.50 -7.51
N LYS A 394 -32.51 -11.89 -7.70
CA LYS A 394 -32.57 -10.63 -8.46
C LYS A 394 -31.88 -9.54 -7.66
N VAL A 395 -31.07 -8.71 -8.33
CA VAL A 395 -30.56 -7.47 -7.72
C VAL A 395 -31.77 -6.67 -7.25
N GLY A 396 -31.77 -6.24 -5.97
CA GLY A 396 -32.91 -5.52 -5.37
C GLY A 396 -33.97 -6.41 -4.72
N ALA A 397 -33.84 -7.74 -4.72
CA ALA A 397 -34.71 -8.59 -3.91
C ALA A 397 -34.29 -8.46 -2.43
N VAL A 398 -35.14 -7.85 -1.62
CA VAL A 398 -34.98 -7.84 -0.15
C VAL A 398 -35.12 -9.30 0.31
N ALA A 399 -34.12 -9.81 1.03
CA ALA A 399 -34.25 -11.10 1.68
C ALA A 399 -35.48 -11.00 2.63
N SER A 400 -36.49 -11.78 2.37
CA SER A 400 -37.58 -11.94 3.33
C SER A 400 -37.01 -12.54 4.60
N CYS A 401 -37.12 -11.81 5.71
CA CYS A 401 -36.80 -12.28 7.04
C CYS A 401 -37.50 -13.58 7.40
#